data_4c89a8e31a8e62153ae1d0259af09f73
#
_entry.id   4c89a8e31a8e62153ae1d0259af09f73
#
_cell.length_a   1.000
_cell.length_b   1.000
_cell.length_c   1.000
_cell.angle_alpha   90.00
_cell.angle_beta   90.00
_cell.angle_gamma   90.00
#
_symmetry.space_group_name_H-M   'P 1'
#
loop_
_entity.id
_entity.type
_entity.pdbx_description
1 polymer ?
#
loop_
_entity_poly.entity_id
_entity_poly.type
_entity_poly.pdbx_seq_one_letter_code
_entity_poly.pdbx_strand_id
1 'polypeptide(L)' 'MDNLIGKTLDGLYTVRELIGTGGMANVYRATDLKTQNTVAVKILK' A
#
# COMPACT_ATOMS: atom_id res chain seq x y z
N MET A 1 -1.38 -1.87 -16.23
CA MET A 1 -0.93 -1.04 -15.11
C MET A 1 -1.71 -1.39 -13.85
N ASP A 2 -1.00 -1.63 -12.80
CA ASP A 2 -1.63 -2.08 -11.57
C ASP A 2 -1.99 -0.90 -10.68
N ASN A 3 -3.26 -0.79 -10.38
CA ASN A 3 -3.73 0.18 -9.42
C ASN A 3 -4.09 -0.56 -8.14
N LEU A 4 -3.27 -0.39 -7.12
CA LEU A 4 -3.47 -1.07 -5.85
C LEU A 4 -4.39 -0.31 -4.90
N ILE A 5 -4.71 0.94 -5.21
CA ILE A 5 -5.51 1.77 -4.33
C ILE A 5 -6.90 1.15 -4.18
N GLY A 6 -7.31 0.96 -2.94
CA GLY A 6 -8.59 0.34 -2.61
C GLY A 6 -8.53 -1.16 -2.48
N LYS A 7 -7.40 -1.77 -2.82
CA LYS A 7 -7.26 -3.22 -2.73
C LYS A 7 -6.74 -3.62 -1.36
N THR A 8 -7.07 -4.83 -0.96
CA THR A 8 -6.61 -5.41 0.30
C THR A 8 -5.54 -6.45 0.00
N LEU A 9 -4.38 -6.28 0.64
CA LEU A 9 -3.25 -7.19 0.46
C LEU A 9 -3.26 -8.24 1.56
N ASP A 10 -3.28 -9.51 1.16
CA ASP A 10 -3.27 -10.66 2.08
C ASP A 10 -4.37 -10.61 3.14
N GLY A 11 -5.43 -9.86 2.90
CA GLY A 11 -6.47 -9.69 3.90
C GLY A 11 -6.03 -8.88 5.11
N LEU A 12 -4.84 -8.26 5.07
CA LEU A 12 -4.24 -7.59 6.22
C LEU A 12 -4.12 -6.08 6.06
N TYR A 13 -3.98 -5.59 4.84
CA TYR A 13 -3.71 -4.17 4.61
C TYR A 13 -4.58 -3.66 3.48
N THR A 14 -5.28 -2.57 3.71
CA THR A 14 -6.02 -1.89 2.65
C THR A 14 -5.21 -0.72 2.14
N VAL A 15 -4.87 -0.74 0.86
CA VAL A 15 -4.07 0.32 0.25
C VAL A 15 -4.94 1.56 0.06
N ARG A 16 -4.45 2.72 0.54
CA ARG A 16 -5.22 3.96 0.52
C ARG A 16 -4.75 4.95 -0.53
N GLU A 17 -3.44 5.18 -0.61
CA GLU A 17 -2.93 6.12 -1.60
C GLU A 17 -1.46 5.85 -1.90
N LEU A 18 -1.04 6.33 -3.07
CA LEU A 18 0.37 6.30 -3.47
C LEU A 18 1.03 7.54 -2.91
N ILE A 19 2.04 7.36 -2.06
CA ILE A 19 2.72 8.48 -1.42
C ILE A 19 4.12 8.71 -1.94
N GLY A 20 4.67 7.78 -2.70
CA GLY A 20 5.98 7.95 -3.30
C GLY A 20 6.20 6.99 -4.43
N THR A 21 6.95 7.44 -5.44
CA THR A 21 7.30 6.59 -6.56
C THR A 21 8.75 6.84 -6.92
N GLY A 22 9.48 5.78 -7.19
CA GLY A 22 10.87 5.85 -7.63
C GLY A 22 11.09 4.88 -8.76
N GLY A 23 12.34 4.78 -9.20
CA GLY A 23 12.68 3.90 -10.30
C GLY A 23 12.47 2.43 -9.99
N MET A 24 12.56 2.03 -8.74
CA MET A 24 12.53 0.63 -8.36
C MET A 24 11.34 0.23 -7.50
N ALA A 25 10.60 1.18 -7.00
CA ALA A 25 9.50 0.85 -6.09
C ALA A 25 8.48 1.96 -6.02
N ASN A 26 7.27 1.58 -5.66
CA ASN A 26 6.22 2.52 -5.26
C ASN A 26 5.98 2.33 -3.78
N VAL A 27 5.70 3.43 -3.07
CA VAL A 27 5.39 3.39 -1.65
C VAL A 27 3.95 3.86 -1.48
N TYR A 28 3.16 3.07 -0.80
CA TYR A 28 1.75 3.35 -0.57
C TYR A 28 1.48 3.52 0.91
N ARG A 29 0.52 4.39 1.22
CA ARG A 29 -0.06 4.44 2.55
C ARG A 29 -1.17 3.40 2.61
N ALA A 30 -1.16 2.61 3.66
CA ALA A 30 -2.16 1.55 3.83
C ALA A 30 -2.64 1.52 5.26
N THR A 31 -3.78 0.89 5.48
CA THR A 31 -4.33 0.67 6.80
C THR A 31 -4.14 -0.78 7.19
N ASP A 32 -3.50 -1.01 8.33
CA ASP A 32 -3.41 -2.34 8.93
C ASP A 32 -4.78 -2.68 9.51
N LEU A 33 -5.45 -3.67 8.92
CA LEU A 33 -6.82 -4.00 9.31
C LEU A 33 -6.92 -4.60 10.70
N LYS A 34 -5.83 -5.18 11.18
CA LYS A 34 -5.83 -5.81 12.51
C LYS A 34 -5.74 -4.77 13.61
N THR A 35 -4.91 -3.75 13.43
CA THR A 35 -4.65 -2.75 14.46
C THR A 35 -5.27 -1.40 14.15
N GLN A 36 -5.75 -1.20 12.91
CA GLN A 36 -6.28 0.07 12.41
C GLN A 36 -5.22 1.16 12.33
N ASN A 37 -3.96 0.78 12.34
CA ASN A 37 -2.86 1.73 12.21
C ASN A 37 -2.52 2.00 10.76
N THR A 38 -1.98 3.19 10.50
CA THR A 38 -1.48 3.54 9.18
C THR A 38 -0.06 2.99 9.04
N VAL A 39 0.20 2.33 7.92
CA VAL A 39 1.51 1.76 7.62
C VAL A 39 1.93 2.17 6.22
N ALA A 40 3.22 2.06 5.95
CA ALA A 40 3.76 2.26 4.61
C ALA A 40 4.06 0.90 3.99
N VAL A 41 3.65 0.73 2.75
CA VAL A 41 3.89 -0.52 2.01
C VAL A 41 4.72 -0.18 0.78
N LYS A 42 5.88 -0.80 0.67
CA LYS A 42 6.77 -0.61 -0.47
C LYS A 42 6.58 -1.76 -1.43
N ILE A 43 6.18 -1.45 -2.65
CA ILE A 43 5.97 -2.43 -3.69
C ILE A 43 7.07 -2.29 -4.73
N LEU A 44 7.87 -3.31 -4.89
CA LEU A 44 8.97 -3.30 -5.85
C LEU A 44 8.43 -3.47 -7.26
N LYS A 45 8.98 -2.69 -8.16
CA LYS A 45 8.62 -2.78 -9.59
C LYS A 45 9.38 -3.89 -10.29
#